data_e1cf6bb0ac7c38e81b327dafb86dc8ee
#
_entry.id   e1cf6bb0ac7c38e81b327dafb86dc8ee
#
_cell.length_a   1.000
_cell.length_b   1.000
_cell.length_c   1.000
_cell.angle_alpha   90.00
_cell.angle_beta   90.00
_cell.angle_gamma   90.00
#
_symmetry.space_group_name_H-M   'P 1'
#
loop_
_entity.id
_entity.type
_entity.pdbx_description
1 polymer ?
#
loop_
_entity_poly.entity_id
_entity_poly.type
_entity_poly.pdbx_seq_one_letter_code
_entity_poly.pdbx_strand_id
1 'polypeptide(L)'
;MKAPITFAIAGFGDRGSTYASMQKLFPDRMKVVAVADINPEKVQKAKELYGIKDELCFTSAEEMLAQDKLADVMVVSTMDRQHVNHAIPALEKGYNILMEKPISPDLQECKRIIEVAKHCPGKIIVCHVLRYTTFYNTLKSILDSKKIGDVVSVCANENVGYWHQAHSFVRGNWRNSDQTSPMILQKCCHDMDIYTWLLGKKCKAISSVGDTHLFKKECAPEGATPYCLGGCKAKENCKFDAEKIYITNPATGIRNGNTWMAGVACGVNPTEERTYEALKNGQYGRCVYTVSYTHLRAHE
;
A
#
# COMPACT_ATOMS: atom_id res chain seq x y z
N MET A 1 2.60 21.47 -28.36
CA MET A 1 2.49 20.31 -27.47
C MET A 1 1.43 20.62 -26.43
N LYS A 2 0.62 19.63 -25.97
CA LYS A 2 -0.30 19.85 -24.85
C LYS A 2 0.53 20.05 -23.56
N ALA A 3 0.07 20.93 -22.67
CA ALA A 3 0.67 21.06 -21.34
C ALA A 3 0.63 19.73 -20.59
N PRO A 4 1.63 19.41 -19.73
CA PRO A 4 1.60 18.22 -18.90
C PRO A 4 0.41 18.25 -17.95
N ILE A 5 -0.16 17.08 -17.68
CA ILE A 5 -1.22 16.91 -16.65
C ILE A 5 -0.59 17.17 -15.29
N THR A 6 -1.24 17.99 -14.47
CA THR A 6 -0.76 18.35 -13.14
C THR A 6 -1.31 17.40 -12.06
N PHE A 7 -0.46 17.07 -11.06
CA PHE A 7 -0.77 16.14 -9.98
C PHE A 7 -0.53 16.78 -8.62
N ALA A 8 -1.50 16.65 -7.73
CA ALA A 8 -1.38 16.87 -6.29
C ALA A 8 -1.32 15.51 -5.58
N ILE A 9 -0.35 15.31 -4.69
CA ILE A 9 -0.11 14.01 -4.03
C ILE A 9 -0.54 14.10 -2.56
N ALA A 10 -1.60 13.42 -2.18
CA ALA A 10 -2.02 13.25 -0.80
C ALA A 10 -1.47 11.90 -0.26
N GLY A 11 -0.49 12.00 0.65
CA GLY A 11 0.30 10.87 1.16
C GLY A 11 1.53 10.57 0.30
N PHE A 12 2.70 11.06 0.72
CA PHE A 12 3.98 10.83 0.03
C PHE A 12 4.75 9.66 0.67
N GLY A 13 4.02 8.55 0.90
CA GLY A 13 4.56 7.26 1.29
C GLY A 13 5.19 6.50 0.11
N ASP A 14 5.32 5.19 0.26
CA ASP A 14 5.86 4.31 -0.79
C ASP A 14 5.08 4.46 -2.12
N ARG A 15 3.74 4.42 -2.06
CA ARG A 15 2.92 4.49 -3.26
C ARG A 15 2.88 5.89 -3.87
N GLY A 16 2.66 6.92 -3.04
CA GLY A 16 2.65 8.31 -3.53
C GLY A 16 3.97 8.72 -4.18
N SER A 17 5.10 8.35 -3.58
CA SER A 17 6.42 8.61 -4.17
C SER A 17 6.67 7.81 -5.46
N THR A 18 6.17 6.58 -5.55
CA THR A 18 6.23 5.76 -6.77
C THR A 18 5.46 6.43 -7.91
N TYR A 19 4.22 6.89 -7.67
CA TYR A 19 3.45 7.59 -8.71
C TYR A 19 4.10 8.92 -9.11
N ALA A 20 4.56 9.70 -8.14
CA ALA A 20 5.27 10.96 -8.42
C ALA A 20 6.54 10.74 -9.27
N SER A 21 7.24 9.61 -9.06
CA SER A 21 8.46 9.30 -9.82
C SER A 21 8.24 9.12 -11.32
N MET A 22 7.01 8.90 -11.77
CA MET A 22 6.66 8.81 -13.18
C MET A 22 6.93 10.12 -13.92
N GLN A 23 6.94 11.27 -13.23
CA GLN A 23 7.36 12.54 -13.82
C GLN A 23 8.78 12.48 -14.42
N LYS A 24 9.69 11.70 -13.81
CA LYS A 24 11.06 11.55 -14.31
C LYS A 24 11.11 10.78 -15.63
N LEU A 25 10.18 9.86 -15.83
CA LEU A 25 10.08 9.06 -17.06
C LEU A 25 9.26 9.77 -18.14
N PHE A 26 8.31 10.61 -17.74
CA PHE A 26 7.38 11.28 -18.65
C PHE A 26 7.22 12.77 -18.33
N PRO A 27 8.33 13.56 -18.36
CA PRO A 27 8.31 14.97 -17.93
C PRO A 27 7.38 15.86 -18.78
N ASP A 28 7.20 15.53 -20.06
CA ASP A 28 6.30 16.25 -20.97
C ASP A 28 4.81 15.90 -20.78
N ARG A 29 4.51 14.87 -19.99
CA ARG A 29 3.15 14.37 -19.79
C ARG A 29 2.62 14.57 -18.37
N MET A 30 3.51 14.65 -17.37
CA MET A 30 3.15 14.70 -15.96
C MET A 30 3.97 15.76 -15.23
N LYS A 31 3.31 16.50 -14.34
CA LYS A 31 3.96 17.46 -13.43
C LYS A 31 3.37 17.35 -12.04
N VAL A 32 4.18 17.04 -11.05
CA VAL A 32 3.80 17.12 -9.63
C VAL A 32 3.90 18.58 -9.20
N VAL A 33 2.79 19.14 -8.71
CA VAL A 33 2.70 20.56 -8.36
C VAL A 33 2.41 20.80 -6.88
N ALA A 34 1.84 19.82 -6.17
CA ALA A 34 1.52 19.94 -4.75
C ALA A 34 1.74 18.60 -4.03
N VAL A 35 2.06 18.66 -2.75
CA VAL A 35 2.27 17.48 -1.90
C VAL A 35 1.72 17.71 -0.49
N ALA A 36 1.15 16.66 0.08
CA ALA A 36 0.75 16.61 1.49
C ALA A 36 1.20 15.29 2.12
N ASP A 37 1.82 15.34 3.29
CA ASP A 37 2.11 14.17 4.14
C ASP A 37 2.24 14.64 5.59
N ILE A 38 1.80 13.82 6.54
CA ILE A 38 1.93 14.11 7.98
C ILE A 38 3.40 14.06 8.46
N ASN A 39 4.29 13.47 7.67
CA ASN A 39 5.74 13.46 7.95
C ASN A 39 6.41 14.60 7.18
N PRO A 40 6.93 15.64 7.88
CA PRO A 40 7.56 16.79 7.24
C PRO A 40 8.81 16.43 6.42
N GLU A 41 9.56 15.39 6.79
CA GLU A 41 10.73 14.94 6.00
C GLU A 41 10.30 14.46 4.60
N LYS A 42 9.13 13.83 4.49
CA LYS A 42 8.59 13.38 3.19
C LYS A 42 8.13 14.55 2.33
N VAL A 43 7.49 15.55 2.94
CA VAL A 43 7.09 16.78 2.26
C VAL A 43 8.33 17.51 1.72
N GLN A 44 9.34 17.68 2.56
CA GLN A 44 10.60 18.31 2.17
C GLN A 44 11.29 17.55 1.02
N LYS A 45 11.35 16.23 1.10
CA LYS A 45 11.89 15.39 0.03
C LYS A 45 11.13 15.54 -1.29
N ALA A 46 9.80 15.58 -1.25
CA ALA A 46 8.98 15.80 -2.44
C ALA A 46 9.23 17.18 -3.04
N LYS A 47 9.27 18.22 -2.20
CA LYS A 47 9.59 19.60 -2.60
C LYS A 47 10.90 19.66 -3.35
N GLU A 48 11.97 19.08 -2.82
CA GLU A 48 13.30 19.07 -3.44
C GLU A 48 13.33 18.28 -4.76
N LEU A 49 12.68 17.11 -4.80
CA LEU A 49 12.69 16.24 -5.99
C LEU A 49 11.91 16.80 -7.18
N TYR A 50 10.85 17.55 -6.92
CA TYR A 50 9.92 18.02 -7.97
C TYR A 50 9.85 19.54 -8.10
N GLY A 51 10.62 20.30 -7.32
CA GLY A 51 10.62 21.76 -7.35
C GLY A 51 9.28 22.35 -6.96
N ILE A 52 8.60 21.77 -5.96
CA ILE A 52 7.29 22.24 -5.49
C ILE A 52 7.49 23.51 -4.67
N LYS A 53 6.66 24.53 -4.91
CA LYS A 53 6.70 25.78 -4.16
C LYS A 53 6.24 25.57 -2.72
N ASP A 54 6.73 26.39 -1.77
CA ASP A 54 6.43 26.29 -0.36
C ASP A 54 4.93 26.34 -0.06
N GLU A 55 4.22 27.25 -0.72
CA GLU A 55 2.77 27.40 -0.59
C GLU A 55 1.93 26.22 -1.09
N LEU A 56 2.57 25.24 -1.76
CA LEU A 56 1.95 24.01 -2.28
C LEU A 56 2.43 22.73 -1.55
N CYS A 57 3.09 22.94 -0.41
CA CYS A 57 3.56 21.88 0.50
C CYS A 57 2.72 21.90 1.77
N PHE A 58 2.00 20.83 2.06
CA PHE A 58 1.02 20.76 3.15
C PHE A 58 1.38 19.68 4.16
N THR A 59 1.02 19.92 5.42
CA THR A 59 1.27 18.97 6.52
C THR A 59 0.22 17.89 6.63
N SER A 60 -0.92 18.04 5.94
CA SER A 60 -1.97 17.03 5.88
C SER A 60 -2.77 17.11 4.57
N ALA A 61 -3.44 16.02 4.22
CA ALA A 61 -4.34 15.99 3.07
C ALA A 61 -5.54 16.95 3.26
N GLU A 62 -6.01 17.11 4.48
CA GLU A 62 -7.10 18.03 4.84
C GLU A 62 -6.70 19.48 4.58
N GLU A 63 -5.47 19.87 4.96
CA GLU A 63 -4.94 21.21 4.70
C GLU A 63 -4.85 21.49 3.19
N MET A 64 -4.36 20.54 2.41
CA MET A 64 -4.36 20.64 0.94
C MET A 64 -5.78 20.73 0.38
N LEU A 65 -6.71 19.96 0.89
CA LEU A 65 -8.12 19.95 0.47
C LEU A 65 -8.89 21.21 0.89
N ALA A 66 -8.42 21.96 1.87
CA ALA A 66 -8.98 23.26 2.22
C ALA A 66 -8.72 24.33 1.14
N GLN A 67 -7.68 24.16 0.31
CA GLN A 67 -7.36 25.06 -0.78
C GLN A 67 -8.33 24.89 -1.96
N ASP A 68 -8.34 25.85 -2.88
CA ASP A 68 -8.97 25.68 -4.19
C ASP A 68 -8.29 24.55 -4.98
N LYS A 69 -8.87 24.15 -6.09
CA LYS A 69 -8.33 23.09 -6.94
C LYS A 69 -6.92 23.45 -7.45
N LEU A 70 -5.91 22.69 -7.01
CA LEU A 70 -4.48 22.92 -7.28
C LEU A 70 -3.94 22.22 -8.54
N ALA A 71 -4.60 21.14 -8.98
CA ALA A 71 -4.10 20.25 -10.03
C ALA A 71 -5.25 19.58 -10.81
N ASP A 72 -4.94 18.96 -11.94
CA ASP A 72 -5.90 18.20 -12.74
C ASP A 72 -6.29 16.87 -12.05
N VAL A 73 -5.31 16.25 -11.39
CA VAL A 73 -5.43 14.95 -10.74
C VAL A 73 -4.96 15.05 -9.29
N MET A 74 -5.73 14.48 -8.36
CA MET A 74 -5.27 14.19 -7.00
C MET A 74 -4.96 12.70 -6.87
N VAL A 75 -3.75 12.40 -6.43
CA VAL A 75 -3.35 11.04 -6.02
C VAL A 75 -3.71 10.89 -4.54
N VAL A 76 -4.60 9.95 -4.22
CA VAL A 76 -4.95 9.60 -2.85
C VAL A 76 -4.21 8.32 -2.48
N SER A 77 -3.12 8.46 -1.74
CA SER A 77 -2.23 7.38 -1.29
C SER A 77 -1.91 7.46 0.20
N THR A 78 -2.86 7.96 0.96
CA THR A 78 -2.88 7.97 2.42
C THR A 78 -3.17 6.57 2.98
N MET A 79 -3.48 6.43 4.26
CA MET A 79 -3.90 5.14 4.81
C MET A 79 -5.32 4.77 4.33
N ASP A 80 -5.56 3.49 4.15
CA ASP A 80 -6.77 2.93 3.52
C ASP A 80 -8.10 3.41 4.15
N ARG A 81 -8.15 3.66 5.46
CA ARG A 81 -9.33 4.26 6.13
C ARG A 81 -9.54 5.75 5.83
N GLN A 82 -8.58 6.40 5.20
CA GLN A 82 -8.65 7.84 4.86
C GLN A 82 -9.01 8.07 3.38
N HIS A 83 -8.93 7.03 2.54
CA HIS A 83 -9.09 7.18 1.10
C HIS A 83 -10.38 7.90 0.70
N VAL A 84 -11.52 7.45 1.21
CA VAL A 84 -12.83 8.01 0.86
C VAL A 84 -13.00 9.43 1.41
N ASN A 85 -12.50 9.68 2.62
CA ASN A 85 -12.56 11.00 3.25
C ASN A 85 -11.75 12.06 2.50
N HIS A 86 -10.68 11.67 1.82
CA HIS A 86 -9.89 12.57 0.99
C HIS A 86 -10.40 12.63 -0.45
N ALA A 87 -10.89 11.51 -1.00
CA ALA A 87 -11.34 11.46 -2.37
C ALA A 87 -12.65 12.21 -2.62
N ILE A 88 -13.62 12.16 -1.70
CA ILE A 88 -14.92 12.83 -1.88
C ILE A 88 -14.77 14.35 -1.98
N PRO A 89 -14.12 15.06 -1.03
CA PRO A 89 -13.91 16.49 -1.15
C PRO A 89 -13.13 16.89 -2.42
N ALA A 90 -12.18 16.06 -2.84
CA ALA A 90 -11.44 16.30 -4.06
C ALA A 90 -12.32 16.17 -5.32
N LEU A 91 -13.20 15.16 -5.38
CA LEU A 91 -14.17 15.02 -6.47
C LEU A 91 -15.13 16.21 -6.54
N GLU A 92 -15.65 16.68 -5.40
CA GLU A 92 -16.56 17.83 -5.31
C GLU A 92 -15.86 19.11 -5.80
N LYS A 93 -14.55 19.24 -5.63
CA LYS A 93 -13.73 20.31 -6.22
C LYS A 93 -13.36 20.07 -7.70
N GLY A 94 -13.82 18.99 -8.30
CA GLY A 94 -13.61 18.68 -9.72
C GLY A 94 -12.25 18.09 -10.07
N TYR A 95 -11.52 17.53 -9.12
CA TYR A 95 -10.34 16.74 -9.43
C TYR A 95 -10.70 15.41 -10.11
N ASN A 96 -9.86 14.93 -11.00
CA ASN A 96 -9.77 13.50 -11.26
C ASN A 96 -8.98 12.83 -10.14
N ILE A 97 -9.34 11.61 -9.77
CA ILE A 97 -8.73 10.91 -8.62
C ILE A 97 -8.00 9.65 -9.11
N LEU A 98 -6.73 9.54 -8.72
CA LEU A 98 -5.98 8.29 -8.75
C LEU A 98 -5.87 7.79 -7.31
N MET A 99 -6.65 6.76 -6.94
CA MET A 99 -6.82 6.32 -5.57
C MET A 99 -6.17 4.97 -5.33
N GLU A 100 -5.37 4.85 -4.28
CA GLU A 100 -4.81 3.56 -3.85
C GLU A 100 -5.91 2.60 -3.39
N LYS A 101 -5.60 1.34 -3.54
CA LYS A 101 -6.43 0.22 -3.08
C LYS A 101 -6.13 -0.15 -1.61
N PRO A 102 -7.06 -0.74 -0.89
CA PRO A 102 -8.49 -0.88 -1.20
C PRO A 102 -9.22 0.47 -1.12
N ILE A 103 -10.40 0.57 -1.70
CA ILE A 103 -11.19 1.81 -1.65
C ILE A 103 -11.45 2.24 -0.20
N SER A 104 -11.96 1.33 0.60
CA SER A 104 -12.15 1.45 2.06
C SER A 104 -12.38 0.06 2.67
N PRO A 105 -12.04 -0.16 3.96
CA PRO A 105 -12.51 -1.32 4.70
C PRO A 105 -14.01 -1.26 5.07
N ASP A 106 -14.65 -0.12 4.91
CA ASP A 106 -16.07 0.08 5.18
C ASP A 106 -16.90 0.04 3.90
N LEU A 107 -17.87 -0.88 3.84
CA LEU A 107 -18.77 -1.03 2.70
C LEU A 107 -19.65 0.22 2.45
N GLN A 108 -20.03 0.94 3.51
CA GLN A 108 -20.86 2.14 3.37
C GLN A 108 -20.05 3.28 2.75
N GLU A 109 -18.78 3.42 3.10
CA GLU A 109 -17.87 4.35 2.44
C GLU A 109 -17.69 4.01 0.96
N CYS A 110 -17.52 2.73 0.62
CA CYS A 110 -17.44 2.29 -0.78
C CYS A 110 -18.72 2.65 -1.57
N LYS A 111 -19.90 2.49 -0.97
CA LYS A 111 -21.18 2.90 -1.58
C LYS A 111 -21.24 4.42 -1.72
N ARG A 112 -20.87 5.15 -0.67
CA ARG A 112 -20.93 6.63 -0.66
C ARG A 112 -20.07 7.23 -1.76
N ILE A 113 -18.84 6.79 -1.93
CA ILE A 113 -17.97 7.34 -2.99
C ILE A 113 -18.48 7.04 -4.39
N ILE A 114 -19.10 5.87 -4.61
CA ILE A 114 -19.73 5.53 -5.90
C ILE A 114 -20.87 6.48 -6.21
N GLU A 115 -21.73 6.79 -5.23
CA GLU A 115 -22.85 7.73 -5.42
C GLU A 115 -22.34 9.14 -5.70
N VAL A 116 -21.38 9.64 -4.95
CA VAL A 116 -20.78 10.96 -5.17
C VAL A 116 -20.15 11.06 -6.57
N ALA A 117 -19.41 10.03 -6.98
CA ALA A 117 -18.74 10.00 -8.27
C ALA A 117 -19.70 10.07 -9.48
N LYS A 118 -20.95 9.64 -9.33
CA LYS A 118 -21.97 9.77 -10.39
C LYS A 118 -22.37 11.22 -10.68
N HIS A 119 -22.24 12.10 -9.70
CA HIS A 119 -22.69 13.49 -9.75
C HIS A 119 -21.54 14.49 -9.91
N CYS A 120 -20.30 14.04 -9.81
CA CYS A 120 -19.11 14.89 -9.97
C CYS A 120 -18.53 14.78 -11.39
N PRO A 121 -17.95 15.87 -11.93
CA PRO A 121 -17.34 15.86 -13.26
C PRO A 121 -16.05 15.05 -13.31
N GLY A 122 -15.37 14.88 -12.17
CA GLY A 122 -14.13 14.14 -12.05
C GLY A 122 -14.32 12.63 -12.17
N LYS A 123 -13.27 11.94 -12.57
CA LYS A 123 -13.24 10.48 -12.68
C LYS A 123 -12.39 9.89 -11.56
N ILE A 124 -12.75 8.68 -11.11
CA ILE A 124 -11.93 7.90 -10.17
C ILE A 124 -11.32 6.73 -10.92
N ILE A 125 -10.00 6.56 -10.75
CA ILE A 125 -9.25 5.37 -11.13
C ILE A 125 -8.70 4.76 -9.84
N VAL A 126 -9.11 3.53 -9.52
CA VAL A 126 -8.55 2.76 -8.41
C VAL A 126 -7.30 2.03 -8.89
N CYS A 127 -6.23 2.08 -8.09
CA CYS A 127 -4.92 1.54 -8.45
C CYS A 127 -4.85 0.01 -8.39
N HIS A 128 -5.68 -0.67 -9.17
CA HIS A 128 -5.57 -2.11 -9.43
C HIS A 128 -4.46 -2.37 -10.45
N VAL A 129 -3.22 -2.13 -10.02
CA VAL A 129 -2.03 -2.06 -10.88
C VAL A 129 -1.71 -3.36 -11.62
N LEU A 130 -2.16 -4.51 -11.13
CA LEU A 130 -1.89 -5.81 -11.75
C LEU A 130 -2.49 -5.92 -13.15
N ARG A 131 -3.61 -5.27 -13.44
CA ARG A 131 -4.21 -5.22 -14.78
C ARG A 131 -3.26 -4.67 -15.84
N TYR A 132 -2.30 -3.82 -15.43
CA TYR A 132 -1.36 -3.14 -16.33
C TYR A 132 -0.02 -3.86 -16.47
N THR A 133 0.14 -5.02 -15.83
CA THR A 133 1.35 -5.83 -15.98
C THR A 133 1.33 -6.60 -17.30
N THR A 134 2.50 -6.83 -17.88
CA THR A 134 2.65 -7.63 -19.10
C THR A 134 2.04 -9.03 -18.92
N PHE A 135 2.25 -9.65 -17.77
CA PHE A 135 1.73 -10.99 -17.47
C PHE A 135 0.20 -11.06 -17.60
N TYR A 136 -0.52 -10.21 -16.84
CA TYR A 136 -1.99 -10.26 -16.85
C TYR A 136 -2.61 -9.74 -18.13
N ASN A 137 -1.98 -8.77 -18.81
CA ASN A 137 -2.41 -8.37 -20.15
C ASN A 137 -2.28 -9.50 -21.19
N THR A 138 -1.17 -10.23 -21.14
CA THR A 138 -0.98 -11.41 -22.02
C THR A 138 -2.02 -12.48 -21.72
N LEU A 139 -2.25 -12.78 -20.43
CA LEU A 139 -3.27 -13.74 -20.02
C LEU A 139 -4.67 -13.32 -20.51
N LYS A 140 -5.03 -12.06 -20.32
CA LYS A 140 -6.30 -11.50 -20.82
C LYS A 140 -6.44 -11.66 -22.34
N SER A 141 -5.39 -11.35 -23.09
CA SER A 141 -5.37 -11.50 -24.55
C SER A 141 -5.58 -12.98 -24.99
N ILE A 142 -4.97 -13.92 -24.28
CA ILE A 142 -5.17 -15.37 -24.55
C ILE A 142 -6.62 -15.78 -24.29
N LEU A 143 -7.21 -15.34 -23.18
CA LEU A 143 -8.60 -15.65 -22.84
C LEU A 143 -9.59 -15.02 -23.83
N ASP A 144 -9.38 -13.76 -24.19
CA ASP A 144 -10.25 -13.03 -25.12
C ASP A 144 -10.19 -13.63 -26.53
N SER A 145 -9.04 -14.14 -26.95
CA SER A 145 -8.86 -14.82 -28.25
C SER A 145 -9.51 -16.20 -28.33
N LYS A 146 -10.03 -16.71 -27.21
CA LYS A 146 -10.63 -18.07 -27.11
C LYS A 146 -9.70 -19.22 -27.52
N LYS A 147 -8.37 -19.00 -27.51
CA LYS A 147 -7.38 -20.07 -27.87
C LYS A 147 -7.50 -21.33 -27.02
N ILE A 148 -7.97 -21.19 -25.77
CA ILE A 148 -8.20 -22.31 -24.84
C ILE A 148 -9.70 -22.62 -24.66
N GLY A 149 -10.57 -22.07 -25.50
CA GLY A 149 -12.02 -22.18 -25.36
C GLY A 149 -12.57 -21.29 -24.24
N ASP A 150 -13.70 -21.70 -23.66
CA ASP A 150 -14.33 -21.01 -22.54
C ASP A 150 -13.72 -21.44 -21.21
N VAL A 151 -13.55 -20.46 -20.31
CA VAL A 151 -13.05 -20.73 -18.96
C VAL A 151 -14.16 -21.37 -18.13
N VAL A 152 -13.93 -22.59 -17.67
CA VAL A 152 -14.86 -23.36 -16.84
C VAL A 152 -14.55 -23.16 -15.34
N SER A 153 -13.26 -23.15 -14.97
CA SER A 153 -12.81 -22.98 -13.60
C SER A 153 -11.48 -22.25 -13.53
N VAL A 154 -11.20 -21.64 -12.39
CA VAL A 154 -9.92 -21.01 -12.08
C VAL A 154 -9.43 -21.52 -10.73
N CYS A 155 -8.18 -21.97 -10.68
CA CYS A 155 -7.47 -22.23 -9.43
C CYS A 155 -6.29 -21.24 -9.36
N ALA A 156 -6.23 -20.47 -8.29
CA ALA A 156 -5.20 -19.46 -8.12
C ALA A 156 -4.70 -19.40 -6.69
N ASN A 157 -3.42 -19.07 -6.52
CA ASN A 157 -2.77 -18.94 -5.21
C ASN A 157 -2.06 -17.58 -5.12
N GLU A 158 -2.34 -16.83 -4.05
CA GLU A 158 -1.58 -15.64 -3.67
C GLU A 158 -0.62 -16.02 -2.53
N ASN A 159 0.61 -16.30 -2.87
CA ASN A 159 1.65 -16.72 -1.93
C ASN A 159 2.44 -15.53 -1.43
N VAL A 160 2.03 -14.93 -0.32
CA VAL A 160 2.76 -13.83 0.29
C VAL A 160 4.07 -14.32 0.93
N GLY A 161 5.20 -13.78 0.49
CA GLY A 161 6.50 -14.13 1.06
C GLY A 161 6.56 -13.91 2.58
N TYR A 162 7.23 -14.81 3.30
CA TYR A 162 7.29 -14.79 4.79
C TYR A 162 7.79 -13.44 5.36
N TRP A 163 8.75 -12.82 4.70
CA TRP A 163 9.28 -11.52 5.09
C TRP A 163 8.27 -10.39 4.86
N HIS A 164 7.52 -10.45 3.75
CA HIS A 164 6.47 -9.48 3.45
C HIS A 164 5.30 -9.60 4.43
N GLN A 165 4.89 -10.83 4.75
CA GLN A 165 3.88 -11.12 5.78
C GLN A 165 4.31 -10.53 7.12
N ALA A 166 5.53 -10.84 7.57
CA ALA A 166 6.07 -10.34 8.83
C ALA A 166 6.18 -8.81 8.87
N HIS A 167 6.63 -8.20 7.75
CA HIS A 167 6.78 -6.75 7.64
C HIS A 167 5.45 -6.01 7.66
N SER A 168 4.56 -6.33 6.74
CA SER A 168 3.35 -5.52 6.51
C SER A 168 2.21 -5.87 7.44
N PHE A 169 1.97 -7.17 7.66
CA PHE A 169 0.75 -7.67 8.28
C PHE A 169 0.93 -8.17 9.71
N VAL A 170 2.15 -8.36 10.18
CA VAL A 170 2.40 -8.76 11.58
C VAL A 170 2.99 -7.59 12.38
N ARG A 171 4.06 -6.96 11.88
CA ARG A 171 4.70 -5.80 12.54
C ARG A 171 4.16 -4.47 12.07
N GLY A 172 3.76 -4.40 10.80
CA GLY A 172 3.47 -3.17 10.09
C GLY A 172 2.11 -2.56 10.38
N ASN A 173 1.77 -1.57 9.57
CA ASN A 173 0.57 -0.77 9.75
C ASN A 173 -0.72 -1.59 9.59
N TRP A 174 -0.68 -2.66 8.81
CA TRP A 174 -1.82 -3.57 8.58
C TRP A 174 -1.88 -4.75 9.55
N ARG A 175 -1.24 -4.66 10.72
CA ARG A 175 -1.29 -5.72 11.75
C ARG A 175 -2.63 -5.83 12.48
N ASN A 176 -3.44 -4.79 12.45
CA ASN A 176 -4.71 -4.72 13.16
C ASN A 176 -5.83 -4.26 12.22
N SER A 177 -6.81 -5.14 11.99
CA SER A 177 -7.96 -4.88 11.12
C SER A 177 -8.91 -3.81 11.64
N ASP A 178 -8.91 -3.52 12.94
CA ASP A 178 -9.74 -2.46 13.51
C ASP A 178 -9.16 -1.06 13.23
N GLN A 179 -7.85 -0.99 13.00
CA GLN A 179 -7.13 0.25 12.69
C GLN A 179 -6.96 0.50 11.20
N THR A 180 -6.92 -0.57 10.40
CA THR A 180 -6.70 -0.54 8.95
C THR A 180 -7.66 -1.52 8.26
N SER A 181 -7.35 -1.95 7.04
CA SER A 181 -8.07 -3.04 6.40
C SER A 181 -7.47 -4.41 6.78
N PRO A 182 -8.29 -5.46 6.87
CA PRO A 182 -7.78 -6.82 7.06
C PRO A 182 -6.92 -7.25 5.87
N MET A 183 -5.97 -8.18 6.12
CA MET A 183 -5.04 -8.66 5.09
C MET A 183 -5.75 -9.19 3.84
N ILE A 184 -6.86 -9.93 4.02
CA ILE A 184 -7.63 -10.46 2.91
C ILE A 184 -8.14 -9.34 1.98
N LEU A 185 -8.63 -8.24 2.53
CA LEU A 185 -9.04 -7.10 1.73
C LEU A 185 -7.82 -6.38 1.12
N GLN A 186 -6.79 -6.16 1.92
CA GLN A 186 -5.60 -5.41 1.49
C GLN A 186 -4.83 -6.11 0.36
N LYS A 187 -4.80 -7.45 0.35
CA LYS A 187 -4.15 -8.27 -0.69
C LYS A 187 -5.15 -8.76 -1.73
N CYS A 188 -6.15 -9.49 -1.31
CA CYS A 188 -7.03 -10.20 -2.25
C CYS A 188 -8.02 -9.28 -2.98
N CYS A 189 -8.09 -7.97 -2.65
CA CYS A 189 -8.76 -7.03 -3.55
C CYS A 189 -8.15 -7.01 -4.96
N HIS A 190 -6.84 -7.26 -5.09
CA HIS A 190 -6.20 -7.44 -6.39
C HIS A 190 -6.68 -8.72 -7.08
N ASP A 191 -6.77 -9.83 -6.34
CA ASP A 191 -7.18 -11.13 -6.89
C ASP A 191 -8.63 -11.05 -7.38
N MET A 192 -9.53 -10.51 -6.56
CA MET A 192 -10.93 -10.33 -6.93
C MET A 192 -11.11 -9.42 -8.14
N ASP A 193 -10.31 -8.35 -8.21
CA ASP A 193 -10.27 -7.46 -9.37
C ASP A 193 -9.81 -8.19 -10.63
N ILE A 194 -8.72 -8.94 -10.54
CA ILE A 194 -8.15 -9.70 -11.66
C ILE A 194 -9.14 -10.76 -12.16
N TYR A 195 -9.78 -11.52 -11.26
CA TYR A 195 -10.72 -12.57 -11.68
C TYR A 195 -11.94 -11.99 -12.37
N THR A 196 -12.53 -10.93 -11.83
CA THR A 196 -13.67 -10.27 -12.46
C THR A 196 -13.30 -9.66 -13.82
N TRP A 197 -12.12 -9.08 -13.94
CA TRP A 197 -11.61 -8.52 -15.19
C TRP A 197 -11.28 -9.58 -16.24
N LEU A 198 -10.56 -10.65 -15.87
CA LEU A 198 -10.21 -11.74 -16.78
C LEU A 198 -11.43 -12.45 -17.31
N LEU A 199 -12.39 -12.75 -16.43
CA LEU A 199 -13.59 -13.52 -16.78
C LEU A 199 -14.69 -12.67 -17.42
N GLY A 200 -14.68 -11.36 -17.20
CA GLY A 200 -15.77 -10.48 -17.64
C GLY A 200 -17.12 -10.79 -16.98
N LYS A 201 -17.11 -11.40 -15.79
CA LYS A 201 -18.31 -11.88 -15.07
C LYS A 201 -18.37 -11.29 -13.67
N LYS A 202 -19.60 -11.12 -13.15
CA LYS A 202 -19.83 -10.71 -11.76
C LYS A 202 -19.78 -11.90 -10.83
N CYS A 203 -19.26 -11.70 -9.61
CA CYS A 203 -19.34 -12.70 -8.54
C CYS A 203 -20.79 -12.94 -8.16
N LYS A 204 -21.20 -14.22 -8.09
CA LYS A 204 -22.55 -14.63 -7.68
C LYS A 204 -22.61 -14.96 -6.19
N ALA A 205 -21.60 -15.63 -5.70
CA ALA A 205 -21.47 -16.02 -4.29
C ALA A 205 -20.00 -16.16 -3.92
N ILE A 206 -19.68 -15.93 -2.65
CA ILE A 206 -18.34 -16.10 -2.10
C ILE A 206 -18.45 -16.81 -0.74
N SER A 207 -17.46 -17.64 -0.46
CA SER A 207 -17.24 -18.24 0.86
C SER A 207 -15.77 -18.11 1.21
N SER A 208 -15.47 -17.83 2.47
CA SER A 208 -14.09 -17.64 2.93
C SER A 208 -13.91 -18.29 4.29
N VAL A 209 -12.79 -18.99 4.44
CA VAL A 209 -12.32 -19.55 5.71
C VAL A 209 -10.86 -19.16 5.90
N GLY A 210 -10.46 -18.95 7.15
CA GLY A 210 -9.08 -18.58 7.45
C GLY A 210 -8.71 -18.87 8.89
N ASP A 211 -7.40 -19.10 9.13
CA ASP A 211 -6.85 -19.29 10.47
C ASP A 211 -5.42 -18.72 10.55
N THR A 212 -5.02 -18.37 11.77
CA THR A 212 -3.64 -18.01 12.09
C THR A 212 -2.90 -19.24 12.62
N HIS A 213 -2.05 -19.82 11.79
CA HIS A 213 -1.31 -21.02 12.17
C HIS A 213 -0.04 -20.72 12.98
N LEU A 214 0.73 -19.71 12.61
CA LEU A 214 2.11 -19.51 13.08
C LEU A 214 2.31 -18.31 14.00
N PHE A 215 1.68 -17.19 13.72
CA PHE A 215 1.92 -15.93 14.45
C PHE A 215 1.10 -15.89 15.75
N LYS A 216 1.37 -16.83 16.64
CA LYS A 216 0.73 -17.01 17.94
C LYS A 216 1.80 -17.06 19.02
N LYS A 217 1.44 -16.67 20.24
CA LYS A 217 2.36 -16.67 21.39
C LYS A 217 2.88 -18.07 21.70
N GLU A 218 2.04 -19.09 21.52
CA GLU A 218 2.36 -20.50 21.75
C GLU A 218 3.39 -21.04 20.75
N CYS A 219 3.52 -20.41 19.59
CA CYS A 219 4.49 -20.77 18.55
C CYS A 219 5.84 -20.06 18.72
N ALA A 220 5.99 -19.23 19.75
CA ALA A 220 7.27 -18.54 20.00
C ALA A 220 8.36 -19.56 20.33
N PRO A 221 9.52 -19.51 19.67
CA PRO A 221 10.62 -20.40 20.01
C PRO A 221 11.15 -20.10 21.42
N GLU A 222 11.72 -21.11 22.06
CA GLU A 222 12.34 -20.96 23.37
C GLU A 222 13.40 -19.85 23.37
N GLY A 223 13.40 -19.00 24.39
CA GLY A 223 14.29 -17.86 24.50
C GLY A 223 13.95 -16.65 23.62
N ALA A 224 12.77 -16.65 22.99
CA ALA A 224 12.26 -15.48 22.28
C ALA A 224 12.02 -14.31 23.25
N THR A 225 12.37 -13.11 22.83
CA THR A 225 12.17 -11.85 23.57
C THR A 225 11.14 -10.97 22.86
N PRO A 226 10.56 -9.95 23.53
CA PRO A 226 9.60 -9.03 22.89
C PRO A 226 10.14 -8.31 21.65
N TYR A 227 11.43 -8.06 21.59
CA TYR A 227 12.14 -7.43 20.47
C TYR A 227 13.30 -8.33 19.99
N CYS A 228 13.49 -8.42 18.68
CA CYS A 228 14.55 -9.25 18.08
C CYS A 228 15.95 -8.82 18.53
N LEU A 229 16.18 -7.51 18.70
CA LEU A 229 17.47 -6.96 19.17
C LEU A 229 17.61 -6.95 20.71
N GLY A 230 16.64 -7.48 21.45
CA GLY A 230 16.63 -7.54 22.92
C GLY A 230 17.28 -8.79 23.51
N GLY A 231 18.30 -9.37 22.87
CA GLY A 231 18.99 -10.58 23.37
C GLY A 231 18.23 -11.88 23.09
N CYS A 232 17.45 -11.93 22.00
CA CYS A 232 16.71 -13.13 21.60
C CYS A 232 17.65 -14.31 21.32
N LYS A 233 17.51 -15.39 22.11
CA LYS A 233 18.34 -16.61 21.96
C LYS A 233 17.98 -17.42 20.70
N ALA A 234 16.76 -17.25 20.18
CA ALA A 234 16.31 -17.93 18.96
C ALA A 234 16.75 -17.26 17.65
N LYS A 235 17.48 -16.14 17.72
CA LYS A 235 17.85 -15.28 16.59
C LYS A 235 18.46 -16.04 15.41
N GLU A 236 19.41 -16.94 15.67
CA GLU A 236 20.15 -17.65 14.62
C GLU A 236 19.23 -18.49 13.72
N ASN A 237 18.24 -19.16 14.29
CA ASN A 237 17.34 -20.07 13.58
C ASN A 237 16.00 -19.42 13.19
N CYS A 238 15.77 -18.16 13.60
CA CYS A 238 14.52 -17.47 13.32
C CYS A 238 14.57 -16.80 11.93
N LYS A 239 13.73 -17.29 11.00
CA LYS A 239 13.57 -16.65 9.68
C LYS A 239 12.91 -15.28 9.75
N PHE A 240 12.20 -14.98 10.86
CA PHE A 240 11.53 -13.70 11.08
C PHE A 240 12.37 -12.71 11.88
N ASP A 241 13.62 -13.01 12.17
CA ASP A 241 14.50 -12.08 12.87
C ASP A 241 14.55 -10.73 12.14
N ALA A 242 14.35 -9.64 12.90
CA ALA A 242 14.25 -8.32 12.31
C ALA A 242 15.57 -7.86 11.68
N GLU A 243 16.70 -8.14 12.30
CA GLU A 243 18.00 -7.78 11.72
C GLU A 243 18.24 -8.51 10.41
N LYS A 244 17.86 -9.81 10.33
CA LYS A 244 17.91 -10.52 9.05
C LYS A 244 17.06 -9.85 8.01
N ILE A 245 15.78 -9.64 8.28
CA ILE A 245 14.83 -9.09 7.29
C ILE A 245 15.22 -7.69 6.83
N TYR A 246 15.58 -6.80 7.75
CA TYR A 246 15.76 -5.37 7.42
C TYR A 246 17.21 -4.99 7.08
N ILE A 247 18.20 -5.76 7.54
CA ILE A 247 19.61 -5.39 7.40
C ILE A 247 20.39 -6.35 6.51
N THR A 248 20.37 -7.66 6.80
CA THR A 248 21.32 -8.61 6.20
C THR A 248 20.76 -9.49 5.09
N ASN A 249 19.44 -9.66 4.97
CA ASN A 249 18.84 -10.53 3.97
C ASN A 249 19.20 -10.09 2.54
N PRO A 250 19.64 -11.00 1.67
CA PRO A 250 20.07 -10.68 0.30
C PRO A 250 19.00 -9.97 -0.54
N ALA A 251 17.73 -10.29 -0.32
CA ALA A 251 16.63 -9.72 -1.11
C ALA A 251 15.97 -8.49 -0.48
N THR A 252 16.01 -8.34 0.85
CA THR A 252 15.22 -7.33 1.57
C THR A 252 16.03 -6.40 2.47
N GLY A 253 17.30 -6.77 2.76
CA GLY A 253 18.16 -6.02 3.67
C GLY A 253 18.79 -4.79 3.05
N ILE A 254 18.89 -3.72 3.85
CA ILE A 254 19.49 -2.45 3.41
C ILE A 254 20.98 -2.60 3.03
N ARG A 255 21.70 -3.49 3.70
CA ARG A 255 23.12 -3.80 3.40
C ARG A 255 23.32 -4.28 1.95
N ASN A 256 22.28 -4.86 1.37
CA ASN A 256 22.26 -5.35 -0.01
C ASN A 256 21.55 -4.39 -0.98
N GLY A 257 21.37 -3.13 -0.60
CA GLY A 257 20.84 -2.07 -1.44
C GLY A 257 19.31 -1.96 -1.46
N ASN A 258 18.57 -2.81 -0.71
CA ASN A 258 17.13 -2.69 -0.62
C ASN A 258 16.72 -1.69 0.46
N THR A 259 16.31 -0.50 0.02
CA THR A 259 15.91 0.59 0.92
C THR A 259 14.41 0.60 1.26
N TRP A 260 13.59 -0.24 0.62
CA TRP A 260 12.14 -0.20 0.77
C TRP A 260 11.70 -0.50 2.21
N MET A 261 12.02 -1.68 2.74
CA MET A 261 11.58 -2.08 4.07
C MET A 261 12.23 -1.24 5.17
N ALA A 262 13.50 -0.92 5.01
CA ALA A 262 14.23 -0.04 5.91
C ALA A 262 13.61 1.37 5.94
N GLY A 263 13.25 1.92 4.78
CA GLY A 263 12.61 3.23 4.67
C GLY A 263 11.22 3.28 5.33
N VAL A 264 10.48 2.17 5.31
CA VAL A 264 9.22 2.08 6.07
C VAL A 264 9.47 2.04 7.58
N ALA A 265 10.56 1.39 8.02
CA ALA A 265 10.88 1.25 9.44
C ALA A 265 11.49 2.51 10.06
N CYS A 266 12.38 3.21 9.36
CA CYS A 266 13.15 4.33 9.92
C CYS A 266 12.93 5.69 9.21
N GLY A 267 12.08 5.74 8.18
CA GLY A 267 11.74 6.98 7.47
C GLY A 267 12.60 7.29 6.26
N VAL A 268 12.62 8.56 5.87
CA VAL A 268 13.30 9.07 4.66
C VAL A 268 14.81 8.88 4.77
N ASN A 269 15.45 8.55 3.64
CA ASN A 269 16.90 8.33 3.53
C ASN A 269 17.42 7.29 4.54
N PRO A 270 16.95 6.03 4.46
CA PRO A 270 17.35 4.98 5.38
C PRO A 270 18.86 4.68 5.24
N THR A 271 19.53 4.52 6.39
CA THR A 271 20.85 3.95 6.51
C THR A 271 20.82 2.70 7.37
N GLU A 272 21.89 1.91 7.38
CA GLU A 272 21.97 0.74 8.25
C GLU A 272 21.83 1.13 9.72
N GLU A 273 22.52 2.20 10.15
CA GLU A 273 22.48 2.72 11.53
C GLU A 273 21.09 3.18 11.93
N ARG A 274 20.43 4.01 11.09
CA ARG A 274 19.05 4.48 11.34
C ARG A 274 18.07 3.32 11.40
N THR A 275 18.24 2.33 10.53
CA THR A 275 17.41 1.13 10.52
C THR A 275 17.61 0.34 11.81
N TYR A 276 18.86 0.13 12.23
CA TYR A 276 19.19 -0.59 13.46
C TYR A 276 18.58 0.10 14.70
N GLU A 277 18.71 1.42 14.81
CA GLU A 277 18.09 2.20 15.88
C GLU A 277 16.56 2.07 15.89
N ALA A 278 15.92 2.15 14.74
CA ALA A 278 14.47 2.00 14.62
C ALA A 278 13.98 0.58 15.02
N LEU A 279 14.82 -0.44 14.85
CA LEU A 279 14.48 -1.82 15.23
C LEU A 279 14.63 -2.10 16.73
N LYS A 280 15.43 -1.32 17.47
CA LYS A 280 15.66 -1.57 18.92
C LYS A 280 14.36 -1.55 19.72
N ASN A 281 13.54 -0.50 19.54
CA ASN A 281 12.33 -0.28 20.32
C ASN A 281 11.10 0.02 19.45
N GLY A 282 11.28 0.07 18.14
CA GLY A 282 10.22 0.40 17.19
C GLY A 282 9.35 -0.81 16.82
N GLN A 283 8.24 -0.50 16.20
CA GLN A 283 7.24 -1.46 15.75
C GLN A 283 7.83 -2.62 14.94
N TYR A 284 8.77 -2.32 14.03
CA TYR A 284 9.34 -3.31 13.11
C TYR A 284 10.40 -4.23 13.74
N GLY A 285 10.90 -3.89 14.93
CA GLY A 285 11.80 -4.75 15.70
C GLY A 285 11.11 -5.76 16.61
N ARG A 286 9.77 -5.70 16.76
CA ARG A 286 9.00 -6.59 17.62
C ARG A 286 9.07 -8.05 17.15
N CYS A 287 9.02 -8.96 18.09
CA CYS A 287 8.90 -10.38 17.82
C CYS A 287 7.54 -10.68 17.19
N VAL A 288 7.51 -11.41 16.08
CA VAL A 288 6.29 -11.75 15.34
C VAL A 288 5.32 -12.64 16.12
N TYR A 289 5.78 -13.32 17.14
CA TYR A 289 4.98 -14.20 17.99
C TYR A 289 4.34 -13.47 19.18
N THR A 290 4.80 -12.25 19.50
CA THR A 290 4.34 -11.47 20.66
C THR A 290 3.54 -10.22 20.26
N VAL A 291 3.45 -9.92 19.00
CA VAL A 291 2.64 -8.80 18.51
C VAL A 291 1.16 -9.15 18.62
N SER A 292 0.37 -8.26 19.22
CA SER A 292 -1.09 -8.36 19.15
C SER A 292 -1.56 -8.14 17.70
N TYR A 293 -2.20 -9.14 17.13
CA TYR A 293 -2.48 -9.23 15.73
C TYR A 293 -3.90 -9.78 15.51
N THR A 294 -4.70 -9.10 14.69
CA THR A 294 -6.14 -9.37 14.56
C THR A 294 -6.59 -9.61 13.10
N HIS A 295 -5.71 -10.18 12.26
CA HIS A 295 -5.97 -10.26 10.81
C HIS A 295 -6.92 -11.34 10.35
N LEU A 296 -7.19 -12.34 11.18
CA LEU A 296 -8.01 -13.48 10.82
C LEU A 296 -9.21 -13.59 11.76
N ARG A 297 -10.03 -12.56 11.82
CA ARG A 297 -11.45 -12.80 12.02
C ARG A 297 -12.03 -13.03 10.63
N ALA A 298 -12.33 -14.29 10.29
CA ALA A 298 -13.38 -14.56 9.35
C ALA A 298 -14.59 -13.80 9.88
N HIS A 299 -15.05 -12.78 9.19
CA HIS A 299 -16.34 -12.19 9.50
C HIS A 299 -17.36 -13.25 9.13
N GLU A 300 -18.01 -13.78 10.14
CA GLU A 300 -19.25 -14.53 10.00
C GLU A 300 -20.29 -13.73 9.22
#